data_516890995fea30c3d6d86af82bad2615
#
_entry.id   516890995fea30c3d6d86af82bad2615
#
_cell.length_a   1.000
_cell.length_b   1.000
_cell.length_c   1.000
_cell.angle_alpha   90.00
_cell.angle_beta   90.00
_cell.angle_gamma   90.00
#
_symmetry.space_group_name_H-M   'P 1'
#
loop_
_entity.id
_entity.type
_entity.pdbx_description
1 polymer ?
#
loop_
_entity_poly.entity_id
_entity_poly.type
_entity_poly.pdbx_seq_one_letter_code
_entity_poly.pdbx_strand_id
1 'polypeptide(L)'
;EDDVERLERSVTAHTSDFVIDEETGKTKIHDRESCIIGGLISEMSVKLTKKNQNMAFITLEDLRGTVEVVVFPRQYATYQSLLREDAKVFIKGTTQISEEESKVICNQIISFEDSRQELWVQFADKEAFFKEEDALKGILTSYPGKNPVVIYCKTERAVNRLGRDYMVSGN
;
A
#
# COMPACT_ATOMS: atom_id res chain seq x y z
N GLU A 1 -14.95 -4.07 7.26
CA GLU A 1 -14.08 -3.89 8.45
C GLU A 1 -12.65 -4.30 8.13
N ASP A 2 -12.42 -5.47 7.54
CA ASP A 2 -11.09 -5.97 7.17
C ASP A 2 -10.35 -5.08 6.14
N ASP A 3 -11.07 -4.50 5.17
CA ASP A 3 -10.49 -3.65 4.13
C ASP A 3 -9.91 -2.35 4.69
N VAL A 4 -10.58 -1.76 5.68
CA VAL A 4 -10.14 -0.53 6.34
C VAL A 4 -8.89 -0.77 7.18
N GLU A 5 -8.89 -1.83 7.97
CA GLU A 5 -7.75 -2.20 8.81
C GLU A 5 -6.51 -2.52 7.97
N ARG A 6 -6.72 -3.18 6.83
CA ARG A 6 -5.68 -3.48 5.85
C ARG A 6 -5.11 -2.22 5.21
N LEU A 7 -5.98 -1.27 4.86
CA LEU A 7 -5.58 0.03 4.34
C LEU A 7 -4.67 0.74 5.34
N GLU A 8 -5.14 0.90 6.58
CA GLU A 8 -4.42 1.61 7.64
C GLU A 8 -3.02 1.01 7.94
N ARG A 9 -2.86 -0.30 7.85
CA ARG A 9 -1.57 -0.98 8.09
C ARG A 9 -0.59 -0.88 6.92
N SER A 10 -1.07 -0.63 5.72
CA SER A 10 -0.26 -0.70 4.50
C SER A 10 0.19 0.67 4.00
N VAL A 11 -0.40 1.76 4.48
CA VAL A 11 -0.07 3.11 4.07
C VAL A 11 0.94 3.77 5.00
N THR A 12 1.73 4.71 4.46
CA THR A 12 2.64 5.56 5.23
C THR A 12 2.12 6.99 5.36
N ALA A 13 1.13 7.34 4.55
CA ALA A 13 0.47 8.65 4.57
C ALA A 13 -1.02 8.50 4.23
N HIS A 14 -1.83 9.40 4.74
CA HIS A 14 -3.26 9.52 4.47
C HIS A 14 -3.56 10.76 3.64
N THR A 15 -4.70 10.79 2.97
CA THR A 15 -5.11 11.96 2.18
C THR A 15 -5.15 13.24 3.02
N SER A 16 -5.52 13.15 4.31
CA SER A 16 -5.52 14.28 5.24
C SER A 16 -4.14 14.91 5.50
N ASP A 17 -3.05 14.18 5.24
CA ASP A 17 -1.69 14.67 5.44
C ASP A 17 -1.24 15.63 4.32
N PHE A 18 -1.97 15.62 3.21
CA PHE A 18 -1.77 16.47 2.04
C PHE A 18 -2.58 17.77 2.09
N VAL A 19 -3.44 17.95 3.07
CA VAL A 19 -4.22 19.17 3.25
C VAL A 19 -3.30 20.32 3.64
N ILE A 20 -3.35 21.40 2.87
CA ILE A 20 -2.60 22.63 3.16
C ILE A 20 -3.34 23.37 4.28
N ASP A 21 -2.67 23.58 5.38
CA ASP A 21 -3.18 24.35 6.52
C ASP A 21 -3.29 25.83 6.13
N GLU A 22 -4.47 26.43 6.28
CA GLU A 22 -4.76 27.79 5.83
C GLU A 22 -3.98 28.87 6.60
N GLU A 23 -3.58 28.58 7.84
CA GLU A 23 -2.85 29.54 8.67
C GLU A 23 -1.35 29.53 8.42
N THR A 24 -0.79 28.33 8.20
CA THR A 24 0.66 28.11 8.06
C THR A 24 1.13 27.94 6.64
N GLY A 25 0.23 27.63 5.70
CA GLY A 25 0.54 27.26 4.30
C GLY A 25 1.32 25.96 4.18
N LYS A 26 1.27 25.09 5.19
CA LYS A 26 2.06 23.84 5.25
C LYS A 26 1.16 22.61 5.29
N THR A 27 1.70 21.50 4.80
CA THR A 27 1.15 20.16 4.94
C THR A 27 1.84 19.39 6.05
N LYS A 28 1.23 18.30 6.53
CA LYS A 28 1.89 17.38 7.48
C LYS A 28 3.01 16.57 6.84
N ILE A 29 2.88 16.28 5.53
CA ILE A 29 3.88 15.57 4.75
C ILE A 29 4.78 16.57 4.03
N HIS A 30 6.06 16.23 3.82
CA HIS A 30 7.02 17.13 3.18
C HIS A 30 7.11 16.92 1.67
N ASP A 31 7.61 17.95 0.96
CA ASP A 31 7.90 17.85 -0.47
C ASP A 31 9.00 16.83 -0.74
N ARG A 32 8.88 16.13 -1.87
CA ARG A 32 9.81 15.08 -2.33
C ARG A 32 9.99 13.90 -1.37
N GLU A 33 9.02 13.65 -0.53
CA GLU A 33 9.00 12.51 0.38
C GLU A 33 8.41 11.27 -0.32
N SER A 34 8.98 10.09 -0.06
CA SER A 34 8.42 8.84 -0.54
C SER A 34 7.25 8.43 0.33
N CYS A 35 6.12 8.12 -0.28
CA CYS A 35 4.91 7.73 0.44
C CYS A 35 4.21 6.52 -0.20
N ILE A 36 3.42 5.83 0.61
CA ILE A 36 2.45 4.84 0.19
C ILE A 36 1.08 5.33 0.66
N ILE A 37 0.20 5.58 -0.28
CA ILE A 37 -1.18 5.95 -0.04
C ILE A 37 -2.10 4.87 -0.59
N GLY A 38 -3.29 4.73 -0.07
CA GLY A 38 -4.26 3.73 -0.52
C GLY A 38 -5.67 4.28 -0.48
N GLY A 39 -6.51 3.79 -1.35
CA GLY A 39 -7.89 4.20 -1.42
C GLY A 39 -8.58 3.77 -2.70
N LEU A 40 -9.70 4.43 -2.98
CA LEU A 40 -10.52 4.28 -4.16
C LEU A 40 -10.13 5.34 -5.19
N ILE A 41 -10.04 4.98 -6.46
CA ILE A 41 -9.95 5.95 -7.56
C ILE A 41 -11.36 6.52 -7.76
N SER A 42 -11.63 7.70 -7.23
CA SER A 42 -12.96 8.34 -7.34
C SER A 42 -13.14 9.07 -8.66
N GLU A 43 -12.07 9.61 -9.23
CA GLU A 43 -12.08 10.28 -10.54
C GLU A 43 -10.80 9.98 -11.31
N MET A 44 -10.92 9.95 -12.63
CA MET A 44 -9.77 9.76 -13.51
C MET A 44 -9.94 10.58 -14.80
N SER A 45 -8.87 11.25 -15.22
CA SER A 45 -8.78 11.87 -16.53
C SER A 45 -7.48 11.45 -17.25
N VAL A 46 -7.60 11.09 -18.51
CA VAL A 46 -6.45 10.74 -19.36
C VAL A 46 -6.18 11.89 -20.32
N LYS A 47 -4.93 12.30 -20.41
CA LYS A 47 -4.48 13.38 -21.29
C LYS A 47 -3.30 12.92 -22.15
N LEU A 48 -3.19 13.48 -23.34
CA LEU A 48 -2.02 13.30 -24.21
C LEU A 48 -0.94 14.31 -23.86
N THR A 49 0.27 13.84 -23.75
CA THR A 49 1.45 14.70 -23.63
C THR A 49 1.81 15.32 -25.01
N LYS A 50 2.72 16.29 -25.02
CA LYS A 50 3.29 16.86 -26.26
C LYS A 50 3.95 15.82 -27.16
N LYS A 51 4.37 14.67 -26.60
CA LYS A 51 4.94 13.54 -27.34
C LYS A 51 3.89 12.49 -27.75
N ASN A 52 2.60 12.84 -27.69
CA ASN A 52 1.49 11.97 -28.05
C ASN A 52 1.43 10.67 -27.22
N GLN A 53 1.79 10.72 -25.94
CA GLN A 53 1.73 9.62 -24.99
C GLN A 53 0.65 9.88 -23.97
N ASN A 54 -0.09 8.84 -23.58
CA ASN A 54 -1.10 8.93 -22.54
C ASN A 54 -0.47 9.10 -21.16
N MET A 55 -1.04 10.00 -20.37
CA MET A 55 -0.82 10.13 -18.94
C MET A 55 -2.17 10.29 -18.22
N ALA A 56 -2.23 10.01 -16.95
CA ALA A 56 -3.46 10.13 -16.18
C ALA A 56 -3.29 11.05 -14.97
N PHE A 57 -4.38 11.73 -14.64
CA PHE A 57 -4.59 12.40 -13.36
C PHE A 57 -5.71 11.64 -12.66
N ILE A 58 -5.46 11.16 -11.47
CA ILE A 58 -6.46 10.44 -10.67
C ILE A 58 -6.68 11.15 -9.34
N THR A 59 -7.91 11.11 -8.88
CA THR A 59 -8.26 11.49 -7.51
C THR A 59 -8.38 10.21 -6.70
N LEU A 60 -7.48 10.05 -5.74
CA LEU A 60 -7.53 8.94 -4.79
C LEU A 60 -8.26 9.39 -3.53
N GLU A 61 -9.27 8.62 -3.14
CA GLU A 61 -10.10 8.86 -1.98
C GLU A 61 -9.88 7.79 -0.92
N ASP A 62 -9.62 8.21 0.31
CA ASP A 62 -9.62 7.35 1.50
C ASP A 62 -10.72 7.81 2.48
N LEU A 63 -10.74 7.28 3.69
CA LEU A 63 -11.74 7.63 4.71
C LEU A 63 -11.57 9.07 5.27
N ARG A 64 -10.51 9.77 4.91
CA ARG A 64 -10.14 11.08 5.47
C ARG A 64 -10.22 12.22 4.46
N GLY A 65 -10.34 11.92 3.18
CA GLY A 65 -10.45 12.90 2.11
C GLY A 65 -9.94 12.38 0.77
N THR A 66 -9.40 13.30 -0.03
CA THR A 66 -8.91 13.03 -1.38
C THR A 66 -7.53 13.63 -1.61
N VAL A 67 -6.77 13.04 -2.53
CA VAL A 67 -5.49 13.58 -3.01
C VAL A 67 -5.36 13.33 -4.51
N GLU A 68 -4.79 14.29 -5.23
CA GLU A 68 -4.46 14.13 -6.65
C GLU A 68 -3.20 13.29 -6.82
N VAL A 69 -3.23 12.35 -7.76
CA VAL A 69 -2.08 11.54 -8.17
C VAL A 69 -1.85 11.72 -9.65
N VAL A 70 -0.61 12.04 -10.01
CA VAL A 70 -0.17 12.16 -11.40
C VAL A 70 0.51 10.88 -11.84
N VAL A 71 0.01 10.27 -12.91
CA VAL A 71 0.53 9.03 -13.49
C VAL A 71 1.16 9.37 -14.83
N PHE A 72 2.48 9.50 -14.85
CA PHE A 72 3.23 9.82 -16.07
C PHE A 72 3.20 8.66 -17.08
N PRO A 73 3.54 8.92 -18.37
CA PRO A 73 3.35 7.94 -19.45
C PRO A 73 3.96 6.58 -19.22
N ARG A 74 5.12 6.49 -18.60
CA ARG A 74 5.79 5.22 -18.30
C ARG A 74 4.95 4.38 -17.33
N GLN A 75 4.49 4.98 -16.25
CA GLN A 75 3.65 4.31 -15.25
C GLN A 75 2.27 4.03 -15.83
N TYR A 76 1.71 4.96 -16.61
CA TYR A 76 0.44 4.73 -17.28
C TYR A 76 0.48 3.47 -18.16
N ALA A 77 1.50 3.34 -19.01
CA ALA A 77 1.67 2.16 -19.88
C ALA A 77 1.80 0.85 -19.07
N THR A 78 2.46 0.90 -17.90
CA THR A 78 2.67 -0.27 -17.05
C THR A 78 1.40 -0.67 -16.29
N TYR A 79 0.64 0.30 -15.77
CA TYR A 79 -0.45 0.08 -14.82
C TYR A 79 -1.84 0.41 -15.35
N GLN A 80 -2.00 0.66 -16.66
CA GLN A 80 -3.28 1.08 -17.24
C GLN A 80 -4.45 0.12 -16.93
N SER A 81 -4.18 -1.18 -16.77
CA SER A 81 -5.20 -2.17 -16.41
C SER A 81 -5.79 -1.99 -15.01
N LEU A 82 -5.06 -1.32 -14.12
CA LEU A 82 -5.49 -0.99 -12.76
C LEU A 82 -6.12 0.41 -12.66
N LEU A 83 -5.93 1.25 -13.68
CA LEU A 83 -6.41 2.61 -13.73
C LEU A 83 -7.84 2.64 -14.25
N ARG A 84 -8.79 2.57 -13.35
CA ARG A 84 -10.24 2.71 -13.62
C ARG A 84 -10.93 3.30 -12.41
N GLU A 85 -12.03 4.01 -12.62
CA GLU A 85 -12.89 4.47 -11.55
C GLU A 85 -13.38 3.30 -10.70
N ASP A 86 -13.60 3.52 -9.43
CA ASP A 86 -13.99 2.53 -8.41
C ASP A 86 -12.94 1.45 -8.12
N ALA A 87 -11.75 1.51 -8.72
CA ALA A 87 -10.68 0.59 -8.37
C ALA A 87 -10.08 0.94 -7.00
N LYS A 88 -9.91 -0.07 -6.14
CA LYS A 88 -9.19 0.02 -4.88
C LYS A 88 -7.72 -0.28 -5.12
N VAL A 89 -6.85 0.65 -4.81
CA VAL A 89 -5.41 0.54 -5.09
C VAL A 89 -4.55 1.09 -3.96
N PHE A 90 -3.31 0.58 -3.88
CA PHE A 90 -2.21 1.22 -3.18
C PHE A 90 -1.31 1.88 -4.22
N ILE A 91 -0.90 3.10 -3.95
CA ILE A 91 0.01 3.87 -4.80
C ILE A 91 1.26 4.21 -4.01
N LYS A 92 2.39 3.71 -4.48
CA LYS A 92 3.70 4.16 -4.03
C LYS A 92 4.14 5.30 -4.91
N GLY A 93 4.50 6.43 -4.31
CA GLY A 93 4.84 7.62 -5.04
C GLY A 93 5.78 8.55 -4.28
N THR A 94 6.00 9.71 -4.88
CA THR A 94 6.78 10.79 -4.32
C THR A 94 5.88 12.03 -4.23
N THR A 95 5.88 12.68 -3.09
CA THR A 95 5.09 13.89 -2.87
C THR A 95 5.62 15.05 -3.69
N GLN A 96 4.72 15.87 -4.18
CA GLN A 96 5.00 17.17 -4.78
C GLN A 96 4.11 18.21 -4.08
N ILE A 97 4.72 18.99 -3.22
CA ILE A 97 4.05 19.98 -2.38
C ILE A 97 4.54 21.38 -2.74
N SER A 98 3.59 22.28 -3.00
CA SER A 98 3.83 23.70 -3.18
C SER A 98 2.86 24.50 -2.31
N GLU A 99 2.93 25.81 -2.32
CA GLU A 99 2.01 26.68 -1.57
C GLU A 99 0.55 26.57 -2.06
N GLU A 100 0.34 26.17 -3.31
CA GLU A 100 -0.97 26.12 -3.94
C GLU A 100 -1.48 24.70 -4.19
N GLU A 101 -0.58 23.71 -4.30
CA GLU A 101 -0.91 22.35 -4.71
C GLU A 101 -0.20 21.29 -3.86
N SER A 102 -0.92 20.23 -3.58
CA SER A 102 -0.41 19.06 -2.88
C SER A 102 -0.84 17.81 -3.64
N LYS A 103 0.12 17.06 -4.16
CA LYS A 103 -0.14 15.87 -4.99
C LYS A 103 0.94 14.81 -4.87
N VAL A 104 0.66 13.63 -5.41
CA VAL A 104 1.58 12.49 -5.46
C VAL A 104 1.96 12.19 -6.91
N ILE A 105 3.24 12.04 -7.16
CA ILE A 105 3.75 11.52 -8.43
C ILE A 105 3.84 10.00 -8.30
N CYS A 106 3.07 9.27 -9.10
CA CYS A 106 2.99 7.83 -9.06
C CYS A 106 4.29 7.17 -9.52
N ASN A 107 4.82 6.24 -8.72
CA ASN A 107 5.94 5.37 -9.08
C ASN A 107 5.46 3.93 -9.33
N GLN A 108 4.52 3.43 -8.52
CA GLN A 108 3.99 2.08 -8.62
C GLN A 108 2.54 2.04 -8.16
N ILE A 109 1.73 1.21 -8.82
CA ILE A 109 0.35 0.91 -8.42
C ILE A 109 0.23 -0.57 -8.13
N ILE A 110 -0.43 -0.91 -7.03
CA ILE A 110 -0.73 -2.28 -6.62
C ILE A 110 -2.23 -2.35 -6.40
N SER A 111 -2.90 -3.32 -7.03
CA SER A 111 -4.31 -3.57 -6.75
C SER A 111 -4.48 -3.96 -5.27
N PHE A 112 -5.58 -3.55 -4.68
CA PHE A 112 -5.89 -3.92 -3.30
C PHE A 112 -5.99 -5.46 -3.15
N GLU A 113 -6.49 -6.16 -4.17
CA GLU A 113 -6.61 -7.60 -4.20
C GLU A 113 -5.25 -8.30 -4.28
N ASP A 114 -4.27 -7.70 -5.00
CA ASP A 114 -2.92 -8.22 -5.15
C ASP A 114 -1.97 -7.80 -4.03
N SER A 115 -2.38 -6.88 -3.17
CA SER A 115 -1.58 -6.50 -2.01
C SER A 115 -1.47 -7.70 -1.07
N ARG A 116 -0.25 -8.18 -0.86
CA ARG A 116 0.02 -9.36 -0.05
C ARG A 116 -0.37 -9.11 1.40
N GLN A 117 -1.35 -9.87 1.90
CA GLN A 117 -1.54 -10.03 3.33
C GLN A 117 -0.39 -10.87 3.87
N GLU A 118 0.20 -10.47 4.98
CA GLU A 118 1.14 -11.31 5.71
C GLU A 118 0.42 -11.88 6.94
N LEU A 119 0.51 -13.18 7.15
CA LEU A 119 0.09 -13.79 8.40
C LEU A 119 1.22 -13.64 9.43
N TRP A 120 0.99 -12.86 10.46
CA TRP A 120 1.93 -12.71 11.57
C TRP A 120 1.57 -13.66 12.70
N VAL A 121 2.48 -14.58 13.01
CA VAL A 121 2.36 -15.51 14.15
C VAL A 121 3.35 -15.10 15.22
N GLN A 122 2.84 -14.83 16.42
CA GLN A 122 3.64 -14.29 17.50
C GLN A 122 3.90 -15.36 18.58
N PHE A 123 5.16 -15.49 18.97
CA PHE A 123 5.61 -16.32 20.07
C PHE A 123 6.22 -15.46 21.18
N ALA A 124 6.26 -16.01 22.40
CA ALA A 124 6.90 -15.33 23.52
C ALA A 124 8.39 -15.13 23.27
N ASP A 125 9.06 -16.17 22.82
CA ASP A 125 10.48 -16.22 22.52
C ASP A 125 10.79 -17.28 21.43
N LYS A 126 12.04 -17.39 21.05
CA LYS A 126 12.50 -18.38 20.07
C LYS A 126 12.33 -19.83 20.53
N GLU A 127 12.49 -20.09 21.82
CA GLU A 127 12.34 -21.45 22.36
C GLU A 127 10.90 -21.93 22.22
N ALA A 128 9.93 -21.08 22.52
CA ALA A 128 8.50 -21.35 22.29
C ALA A 128 8.21 -21.62 20.81
N PHE A 129 8.79 -20.83 19.91
CA PHE A 129 8.64 -21.08 18.47
C PHE A 129 9.21 -22.44 18.06
N PHE A 130 10.43 -22.78 18.45
CA PHE A 130 11.06 -24.07 18.07
C PHE A 130 10.31 -25.29 18.60
N LYS A 131 9.66 -25.18 19.75
CA LYS A 131 8.82 -26.27 20.30
C LYS A 131 7.57 -26.53 19.44
N GLU A 132 7.01 -25.48 18.85
CA GLU A 132 5.75 -25.54 18.08
C GLU A 132 5.98 -25.52 16.56
N GLU A 133 7.23 -25.42 16.10
CA GLU A 133 7.56 -25.18 14.68
C GLU A 133 6.98 -26.26 13.76
N ASP A 134 7.13 -27.53 14.10
CA ASP A 134 6.64 -28.62 13.25
C ASP A 134 5.12 -28.68 13.21
N ALA A 135 4.46 -28.45 14.34
CA ALA A 135 3.00 -28.38 14.42
C ALA A 135 2.46 -27.18 13.59
N LEU A 136 3.09 -26.02 13.73
CA LEU A 136 2.75 -24.83 12.96
C LEU A 136 2.92 -25.07 11.45
N LYS A 137 4.05 -25.60 11.02
CA LYS A 137 4.32 -25.93 9.62
C LYS A 137 3.30 -26.92 9.05
N GLY A 138 2.90 -27.93 9.82
CA GLY A 138 1.85 -28.88 9.46
C GLY A 138 0.50 -28.19 9.24
N ILE A 139 0.14 -27.23 10.08
CA ILE A 139 -1.09 -26.43 9.91
C ILE A 139 -1.00 -25.57 8.66
N LEU A 140 0.10 -24.82 8.49
CA LEU A 140 0.26 -23.90 7.36
C LEU A 140 0.18 -24.62 6.00
N THR A 141 0.77 -25.80 5.88
CA THR A 141 0.72 -26.64 4.66
C THR A 141 -0.68 -27.18 4.35
N SER A 142 -1.57 -27.21 5.33
CA SER A 142 -2.98 -27.61 5.13
C SER A 142 -3.82 -26.50 4.51
N TYR A 143 -3.35 -25.26 4.48
CA TYR A 143 -4.06 -24.10 3.95
C TYR A 143 -3.19 -23.33 2.94
N PRO A 144 -2.77 -23.95 1.84
CA PRO A 144 -1.84 -23.32 0.90
C PRO A 144 -2.43 -22.06 0.25
N GLY A 145 -1.59 -21.05 0.03
CA GLY A 145 -2.02 -19.79 -0.55
C GLY A 145 -0.87 -18.91 -1.00
N LYS A 146 -1.13 -17.60 -1.09
CA LYS A 146 -0.16 -16.60 -1.60
C LYS A 146 0.37 -15.65 -0.53
N ASN A 147 -0.16 -15.72 0.70
CA ASN A 147 0.20 -14.80 1.77
C ASN A 147 1.40 -15.32 2.56
N PRO A 148 2.50 -14.56 2.63
CA PRO A 148 3.67 -14.93 3.41
C PRO A 148 3.34 -15.07 4.89
N VAL A 149 4.04 -15.98 5.58
CA VAL A 149 3.95 -16.15 7.02
C VAL A 149 5.19 -15.58 7.69
N VAL A 150 4.98 -14.72 8.66
CA VAL A 150 6.01 -14.04 9.42
C VAL A 150 5.92 -14.47 10.89
N ILE A 151 7.02 -14.97 11.41
CA ILE A 151 7.15 -15.33 12.83
C ILE A 151 7.76 -14.17 13.58
N TYR A 152 7.14 -13.77 14.67
CA TYR A 152 7.63 -12.72 15.56
C TYR A 152 7.85 -13.28 16.97
N CYS A 153 9.09 -13.24 17.45
CA CYS A 153 9.45 -13.61 18.82
C CYS A 153 9.63 -12.35 19.66
N LYS A 154 8.78 -12.18 20.68
CA LYS A 154 8.71 -10.95 21.49
C LYS A 154 9.98 -10.63 22.25
N THR A 155 10.49 -11.61 22.98
CA THR A 155 11.66 -11.45 23.87
C THR A 155 12.87 -10.95 23.10
N GLU A 156 13.18 -11.56 21.98
CA GLU A 156 14.33 -11.21 21.15
C GLU A 156 14.02 -10.11 20.13
N ARG A 157 12.73 -9.68 20.01
CA ARG A 157 12.24 -8.78 18.96
C ARG A 157 12.65 -9.25 17.56
N ALA A 158 12.69 -10.58 17.38
CA ALA A 158 13.17 -11.22 16.17
C ALA A 158 12.02 -11.47 15.20
N VAL A 159 12.25 -11.16 13.92
CA VAL A 159 11.34 -11.41 12.81
C VAL A 159 11.95 -12.45 11.89
N ASN A 160 11.23 -13.52 11.61
CA ASN A 160 11.61 -14.55 10.65
C ASN A 160 10.49 -14.80 9.65
N ARG A 161 10.79 -14.73 8.35
CA ARG A 161 9.85 -15.04 7.27
C ARG A 161 10.00 -16.51 6.88
N LEU A 162 8.91 -17.25 6.91
CA LEU A 162 8.91 -18.64 6.45
C LEU A 162 9.02 -18.71 4.93
N GLY A 163 9.55 -19.83 4.42
CA GLY A 163 9.70 -20.06 2.99
C GLY A 163 8.37 -20.14 2.23
N ARG A 164 8.45 -20.16 0.90
CA ARG A 164 7.28 -20.16 0.00
C ARG A 164 6.33 -21.33 0.22
N ASP A 165 6.85 -22.46 0.70
CA ASP A 165 6.06 -23.68 0.96
C ASP A 165 5.07 -23.53 2.12
N TYR A 166 5.23 -22.48 2.93
CA TYR A 166 4.38 -22.18 4.08
C TYR A 166 3.47 -20.95 3.86
N MET A 167 3.36 -20.46 2.62
CA MET A 167 2.42 -19.38 2.31
C MET A 167 0.98 -19.88 2.41
N VAL A 168 0.10 -19.07 2.99
CA VAL A 168 -1.28 -19.46 3.29
C VAL A 168 -2.33 -18.67 2.51
N SER A 169 -3.55 -19.23 2.40
CA SER A 169 -4.71 -18.52 1.92
C SER A 169 -5.18 -17.54 3.01
N GLY A 170 -5.46 -16.29 2.63
CA GLY A 170 -6.20 -15.35 3.47
C GLY A 170 -7.69 -15.50 3.17
N ASN A 171 -8.48 -15.82 4.16
CA ASN A 171 -9.93 -15.65 4.16
C ASN A 171 -10.25 -14.55 5.12
#